data_86b3954b25d53f3bb1c9b683a9fe61ce
#
_entry.id   86b3954b25d53f3bb1c9b683a9fe61ce
#
_cell.length_a   1.000
_cell.length_b   1.000
_cell.length_c   1.000
_cell.angle_alpha   90.00
_cell.angle_beta   90.00
_cell.angle_gamma   90.00
#
_symmetry.space_group_name_H-M   'P 1'
#
loop_
_entity.id
_entity.type
_entity.pdbx_description
1 polymer ?
#
loop_
_entity_poly.entity_id
_entity_poly.type
_entity_poly.pdbx_seq_one_letter_code
_entity_poly.pdbx_strand_id
1 'polypeptide(L)' 'MTTDEKMMFEVLYNKYKKLLLSKKECAFEINRSCSSLDRDRKQATGLQYIKERNGNVYYPLTEIAKFIFSSQVKTFRF' A
#
# COMPACT_ATOMS: atom_id res chain seq x y z
N MET A 1 -3.62 -2.10 14.83
CA MET A 1 -2.38 -1.63 14.20
C MET A 1 -1.31 -1.45 15.25
N THR A 2 -0.11 -1.95 15.00
CA THR A 2 1.00 -1.78 15.93
C THR A 2 1.47 -0.33 15.95
N THR A 3 2.30 0.02 16.94
CA THR A 3 2.84 1.37 17.03
C THR A 3 3.68 1.71 15.79
N ASP A 4 4.48 0.77 15.30
CA ASP A 4 5.33 1.00 14.14
C ASP A 4 4.50 1.18 12.86
N GLU A 5 3.45 0.39 12.71
CA GLU A 5 2.55 0.56 11.58
C GLU A 5 1.82 1.89 11.64
N LYS A 6 1.46 2.32 12.84
CA LYS A 6 0.80 3.62 13.03
C LYS A 6 1.74 4.76 12.65
N MET A 7 3.01 4.68 13.04
CA MET A 7 3.99 5.69 12.67
C MET A 7 4.16 5.75 11.16
N MET A 8 4.23 4.61 10.50
CA MET A 8 4.32 4.56 9.04
C MET A 8 3.08 5.18 8.39
N PHE A 9 1.91 4.88 8.93
CA PHE A 9 0.66 5.46 8.46
C PHE A 9 0.70 6.98 8.57
N GLU A 10 1.18 7.51 9.68
CA GLU A 10 1.26 8.96 9.89
C GLU A 10 2.19 9.62 8.89
N VAL A 11 3.32 8.99 8.60
CA VAL A 11 4.27 9.51 7.61
C VAL A 11 3.59 9.59 6.23
N LEU A 12 2.89 8.54 5.84
CA LEU A 12 2.18 8.51 4.56
C LEU A 12 1.05 9.55 4.52
N TYR A 13 0.30 9.66 5.61
CA TYR A 13 -0.79 10.62 5.65
C TYR A 13 -0.27 12.05 5.57
N ASN A 14 0.83 12.35 6.26
CA ASN A 14 1.42 13.68 6.20
C ASN A 14 1.91 14.01 4.80
N LYS A 15 2.35 13.01 4.05
CA LYS A 15 2.81 13.20 2.68
C LYS A 15 1.65 13.44 1.70
N TYR A 16 0.59 12.66 1.82
CA TYR A 16 -0.49 12.66 0.84
C TYR A 16 -1.73 13.41 1.28
N LYS A 17 -1.95 13.55 2.57
CA LYS A 17 -3.12 14.23 3.14
C LYS A 17 -4.45 13.62 2.71
N LYS A 18 -4.46 12.31 2.47
CA LYS A 18 -5.66 11.56 2.14
C LYS A 18 -5.48 10.12 2.57
N LEU A 19 -6.60 9.41 2.75
CA LEU A 19 -6.59 8.05 3.29
C LEU A 19 -6.46 6.97 2.24
N LEU A 20 -6.78 7.28 0.99
CA LEU A 20 -6.73 6.32 -0.10
C LEU A 20 -5.78 6.83 -1.18
N LEU A 21 -4.89 5.96 -1.62
CA LEU A 21 -3.96 6.29 -2.70
C LEU A 21 -4.41 5.62 -3.99
N SER A 22 -4.14 6.27 -5.11
CA SER A 22 -4.36 5.67 -6.40
C SER A 22 -3.40 4.51 -6.62
N LYS A 23 -3.67 3.70 -7.62
CA LYS A 23 -2.78 2.59 -7.99
C LYS A 23 -1.36 3.11 -8.25
N LYS A 24 -1.25 4.20 -8.96
CA LYS A 24 0.05 4.78 -9.33
C LYS A 24 0.80 5.26 -8.09
N GLU A 25 0.11 5.94 -7.18
CA GLU A 25 0.73 6.42 -5.95
C GLU A 25 1.17 5.25 -5.05
N CYS A 26 0.32 4.24 -4.95
CA CYS A 26 0.66 3.05 -4.17
C CYS A 26 1.88 2.36 -4.74
N ALA A 27 1.92 2.16 -6.06
CA ALA A 27 3.05 1.52 -6.72
C ALA A 27 4.35 2.27 -6.43
N PHE A 28 4.30 3.60 -6.46
CA PHE A 28 5.47 4.41 -6.16
C PHE A 28 5.97 4.17 -4.74
N GLU A 29 5.05 4.17 -3.75
CA GLU A 29 5.44 4.03 -2.35
C GLU A 29 6.02 2.68 -2.02
N ILE A 30 5.51 1.62 -2.63
CA ILE A 30 6.01 0.27 -2.36
C ILE A 30 7.06 -0.19 -3.37
N ASN A 31 7.47 0.72 -4.24
CA ASN A 31 8.52 0.47 -5.23
C ASN A 31 8.18 -0.70 -6.15
N ARG A 32 6.96 -0.69 -6.67
CA ARG A 32 6.49 -1.70 -7.62
C ARG A 32 5.84 -1.02 -8.82
N SER A 33 5.61 -1.79 -9.88
CA SER A 33 4.91 -1.28 -11.05
C SER A 33 3.40 -1.45 -10.90
N CYS A 34 2.64 -0.66 -11.64
CA CYS A 34 1.18 -0.83 -11.69
C CYS A 34 0.81 -2.21 -12.21
N SER A 35 1.59 -2.73 -13.16
CA SER A 35 1.35 -4.08 -13.69
C SER A 35 1.47 -5.14 -12.61
N SER A 36 2.45 -4.97 -11.71
CA SER A 36 2.62 -5.88 -10.58
C SER A 36 1.40 -5.85 -9.66
N LEU A 37 0.87 -4.67 -9.38
CA LEU A 37 -0.33 -4.54 -8.56
C LEU A 37 -1.54 -5.18 -9.24
N ASP A 38 -1.69 -4.99 -10.54
CA ASP A 38 -2.79 -5.59 -11.30
C ASP A 38 -2.72 -7.10 -11.24
N ARG A 39 -1.51 -7.66 -11.39
CA ARG A 39 -1.31 -9.10 -11.33
C ARG A 39 -1.69 -9.64 -9.95
N ASP A 40 -1.25 -8.96 -8.89
CA ASP A 40 -1.56 -9.38 -7.53
C ASP A 40 -3.07 -9.40 -7.29
N ARG A 41 -3.79 -8.38 -7.80
CA ARG A 41 -5.24 -8.34 -7.65
C ARG A 41 -5.91 -9.52 -8.34
N LYS A 42 -5.47 -9.84 -9.55
CA LYS A 42 -6.03 -10.97 -10.31
C LYS A 42 -5.80 -12.29 -9.61
N GLN A 43 -4.71 -12.41 -8.89
CA GLN A 43 -4.36 -13.64 -8.17
C GLN A 43 -4.89 -13.64 -6.74
N ALA A 44 -5.62 -12.59 -6.35
CA ALA A 44 -6.16 -12.42 -4.99
C ALA A 44 -5.04 -12.44 -3.95
N THR A 45 -3.90 -11.89 -4.29
CA THR A 45 -2.76 -11.75 -3.38
C THR A 45 -2.39 -10.28 -3.24
N GLY A 46 -1.43 -9.99 -2.36
CA GLY A 46 -0.94 -8.64 -2.17
C GLY A 46 -1.84 -7.80 -1.30
N LEU A 47 -1.85 -6.51 -1.57
CA LEU A 47 -2.55 -5.53 -0.75
C LEU A 47 -4.06 -5.59 -0.91
N GLN A 48 -4.77 -5.34 0.17
CA GLN A 48 -6.21 -5.11 0.12
C GLN A 48 -6.48 -3.81 -0.64
N TYR A 49 -7.58 -3.76 -1.37
CA TYR A 49 -7.89 -2.61 -2.19
C TYR A 49 -9.39 -2.34 -2.22
N ILE A 50 -9.74 -1.14 -2.70
CA ILE A 50 -11.13 -0.71 -2.91
C ILE A 50 -11.31 -0.47 -4.40
N LYS A 51 -12.35 -1.04 -4.98
CA LYS A 51 -12.65 -0.85 -6.40
C LYS A 51 -14.00 -0.15 -6.54
N GLU A 52 -14.00 0.97 -7.26
CA GLU A 52 -15.22 1.71 -7.53
C GLU A 52 -15.96 1.15 -8.75
N ARG A 53 -17.22 1.54 -8.89
CA ARG A 53 -18.06 1.08 -10.01
C ARG A 53 -17.45 1.42 -11.36
N ASN A 54 -16.78 2.56 -11.45
CA ASN A 54 -16.17 3.02 -12.70
C ASN A 54 -14.85 2.31 -13.01
N GLY A 55 -14.44 1.37 -12.17
CA GLY A 55 -13.22 0.61 -12.38
C GLY A 55 -11.98 1.17 -11.72
N ASN A 56 -12.06 2.34 -11.10
CA ASN A 56 -10.92 2.90 -10.38
C ASN A 56 -10.59 2.07 -9.15
N VAL A 57 -9.29 1.90 -8.90
CA VAL A 57 -8.79 1.12 -7.78
C VAL A 57 -8.02 2.04 -6.85
N TYR A 58 -8.28 1.90 -5.55
CA TYR A 58 -7.60 2.67 -4.51
C TYR A 58 -7.06 1.74 -3.43
N TYR A 59 -5.98 2.16 -2.81
CA TYR A 59 -5.32 1.39 -1.75
C TYR A 59 -5.33 2.19 -0.46
N PRO A 60 -5.94 1.65 0.62
CA PRO A 60 -5.94 2.35 1.90
C PRO A 60 -4.55 2.51 2.46
N LEU A 61 -4.27 3.66 3.08
CA LEU A 61 -2.96 3.90 3.68
C LEU A 61 -2.61 2.86 4.74
N THR A 62 -3.60 2.37 5.47
CA THR A 62 -3.36 1.36 6.49
C THR A 62 -2.76 0.09 5.90
N GLU A 63 -3.24 -0.32 4.74
CA GLU A 63 -2.72 -1.53 4.07
C GLU A 63 -1.32 -1.30 3.53
N ILE A 64 -1.08 -0.10 3.00
CA ILE A 64 0.24 0.26 2.50
C ILE A 64 1.25 0.29 3.65
N ALA A 65 0.87 0.87 4.77
CA ALA A 65 1.73 0.93 5.96
C ALA A 65 2.10 -0.46 6.45
N LYS A 66 1.12 -1.36 6.53
CA LYS A 66 1.37 -2.74 6.93
C LYS A 66 2.33 -3.44 5.98
N PHE A 67 2.13 -3.25 4.69
CA PHE A 67 2.97 -3.87 3.68
C PHE A 67 4.42 -3.39 3.80
N ILE A 68 4.61 -2.09 3.92
CA ILE A 68 5.95 -1.50 4.01
C ILE A 68 6.65 -2.00 5.27
N PHE A 69 5.96 -1.98 6.40
CA PHE A 69 6.55 -2.44 7.66
C PHE A 69 6.96 -3.91 7.59
N SER A 70 6.10 -4.76 7.05
CA SER A 70 6.41 -6.17 6.90
C SER A 70 7.61 -6.40 5.99
N SER A 71 7.70 -5.64 4.90
CA SER A 71 8.81 -5.74 3.98
C SER A 71 10.13 -5.31 4.63
N GLN A 72 10.09 -4.25 5.44
CA GLN A 72 11.29 -3.78 6.14
C GLN A 72 11.81 -4.83 7.11
N VAL A 73 10.90 -5.49 7.84
CA VAL A 73 11.30 -6.54 8.76
C VAL A 73 12.06 -7.64 8.02
N LYS A 74 11.58 -8.02 6.85
CA LYS A 74 12.26 -9.03 6.03
C LYS A 74 13.60 -8.52 5.50
N THR A 75 13.65 -7.25 5.13
CA THR A 75 14.84 -6.64 4.54
C THR A 75 15.98 -6.56 5.52
N PHE A 76 15.71 -6.33 6.78
CA PHE A 76 16.72 -6.14 7.81
C PHE A 76 17.29 -7.44 8.37
N ARG A 77 16.96 -8.54 7.79
CA ARG A 77 17.52 -9.82 8.17
C ARG A 77 18.78 -10.11 7.36
N PHE A 78 19.87 -9.81 7.95
CA PHE A 78 21.18 -10.04 7.35
C PHE A 78 21.82 -11.27 7.91
#